data_6e1185885c193d77815ea95f3e93fe62
#
_entry.id   6e1185885c193d77815ea95f3e93fe62
#
_cell.length_a   1.000
_cell.length_b   1.000
_cell.length_c   1.000
_cell.angle_alpha   90.00
_cell.angle_beta   90.00
_cell.angle_gamma   90.00
#
_symmetry.space_group_name_H-M   'P 1'
#
loop_
_entity.id
_entity.type
_entity.pdbx_description
1 polymer ?
#
loop_
_entity_poly.entity_id
_entity_poly.type
_entity_poly.pdbx_seq_one_letter_code
_entity_poly.pdbx_strand_id
1 'polypeptide(L)'
;MNDPPIHVLLIDDDISYAKTAQSHLKKFQGNNFKITWEKTGKGCVERLKSDSTIDAVLVDYFLQEMNGLEVAKQIRDLKIDVPIVFIAADKDFHLAVEAMKLGVEDFLVKDEIVESVLPRTILNVLNRVQLKRKIAQVEKNKILGEKRTEAIKELVVTICHEFNNPLAAIKISTDIISRQKLNASDHAAILELDNNIRRIEKEIIKLRDINLPA
;
A
#
# COMPACT_ATOMS: atom_id res chain seq x y z
N MET A 1 -25.82 -11.70 -2.93
CA MET A 1 -25.34 -10.98 -1.74
C MET A 1 -25.45 -9.50 -2.09
N ASN A 2 -26.21 -8.72 -1.33
CA ASN A 2 -26.24 -7.27 -1.57
C ASN A 2 -24.91 -6.71 -1.06
N ASP A 3 -24.09 -6.17 -1.94
CA ASP A 3 -22.92 -5.39 -1.54
C ASP A 3 -23.36 -4.22 -0.65
N PRO A 4 -22.52 -3.83 0.35
CA PRO A 4 -22.85 -2.70 1.19
C PRO A 4 -23.06 -1.44 0.34
N PRO A 5 -23.93 -0.53 0.76
CA PRO A 5 -24.19 0.69 0.00
C PRO A 5 -22.93 1.56 -0.06
N ILE A 6 -22.66 2.13 -1.23
CA ILE A 6 -21.60 3.12 -1.43
C ILE A 6 -22.00 4.41 -0.72
N HIS A 7 -21.23 4.82 0.29
CA HIS A 7 -21.53 6.00 1.09
C HIS A 7 -20.86 7.25 0.50
N VAL A 8 -21.68 8.16 0.00
CA VAL A 8 -21.25 9.41 -0.63
C VAL A 8 -21.59 10.58 0.28
N LEU A 9 -20.61 11.42 0.58
CA LEU A 9 -20.80 12.70 1.25
C LEU A 9 -20.87 13.80 0.17
N LEU A 10 -22.02 14.46 0.09
CA LEU A 10 -22.25 15.58 -0.83
C LEU A 10 -22.18 16.90 -0.04
N ILE A 11 -21.37 17.82 -0.54
CA ILE A 11 -21.26 19.18 0.00
C ILE A 11 -21.70 20.17 -1.06
N ASP A 12 -22.80 20.84 -0.80
CA ASP A 12 -23.37 21.83 -1.69
C ASP A 12 -24.32 22.73 -0.86
N ASP A 13 -24.23 24.05 -0.99
CA ASP A 13 -25.11 24.99 -0.27
C ASP A 13 -26.48 25.16 -0.96
N ASP A 14 -26.60 24.70 -2.22
CA ASP A 14 -27.88 24.65 -2.95
C ASP A 14 -28.62 23.34 -2.66
N ILE A 15 -29.67 23.45 -1.83
CA ILE A 15 -30.55 22.35 -1.49
C ILE A 15 -31.27 21.73 -2.70
N SER A 16 -31.50 22.49 -3.76
CA SER A 16 -32.20 22.04 -4.97
C SER A 16 -31.29 21.10 -5.75
N TYR A 17 -30.04 21.50 -5.93
CA TYR A 17 -29.03 20.65 -6.55
C TYR A 17 -28.75 19.39 -5.73
N ALA A 18 -28.61 19.53 -4.41
CA ALA A 18 -28.40 18.39 -3.51
C ALA A 18 -29.52 17.34 -3.65
N LYS A 19 -30.77 17.74 -3.73
CA LYS A 19 -31.91 16.84 -3.98
C LYS A 19 -31.84 16.16 -5.34
N THR A 20 -31.43 16.89 -6.38
CA THR A 20 -31.27 16.35 -7.74
C THR A 20 -30.17 15.30 -7.77
N ALA A 21 -29.00 15.60 -7.23
CA ALA A 21 -27.89 14.66 -7.12
C ALA A 21 -28.26 13.39 -6.33
N GLN A 22 -28.97 13.55 -5.20
CA GLN A 22 -29.50 12.42 -4.45
C GLN A 22 -30.48 11.58 -5.27
N SER A 23 -31.35 12.20 -6.08
CA SER A 23 -32.28 11.48 -6.93
C SER A 23 -31.55 10.66 -8.00
N HIS A 24 -30.54 11.25 -8.65
CA HIS A 24 -29.74 10.53 -9.66
C HIS A 24 -29.03 9.31 -9.07
N LEU A 25 -28.43 9.44 -7.88
CA LEU A 25 -27.76 8.34 -7.21
C LEU A 25 -28.73 7.24 -6.76
N LYS A 26 -29.89 7.61 -6.19
CA LYS A 26 -30.91 6.64 -5.74
C LYS A 26 -31.57 5.86 -6.86
N LYS A 27 -31.76 6.46 -8.03
CA LYS A 27 -32.40 5.83 -9.19
C LYS A 27 -31.45 4.96 -10.00
N PHE A 28 -30.15 5.06 -9.76
CA PHE A 28 -29.18 4.30 -10.55
C PHE A 28 -29.28 2.81 -10.26
N GLN A 29 -29.55 2.03 -11.31
CA GLN A 29 -29.70 0.57 -11.21
C GLN A 29 -28.34 -0.12 -11.09
N GLY A 30 -28.26 -1.13 -10.25
CA GLY A 30 -27.08 -1.98 -10.09
C GLY A 30 -26.20 -1.68 -8.88
N ASN A 31 -26.29 -0.48 -8.30
CA ASN A 31 -25.57 -0.13 -7.07
C ASN A 31 -26.50 0.59 -6.08
N ASN A 32 -26.28 0.35 -4.79
CA ASN A 32 -27.00 1.04 -3.73
C ASN A 32 -26.12 2.18 -3.20
N PHE A 33 -26.64 3.42 -3.20
CA PHE A 33 -25.93 4.58 -2.69
C PHE A 33 -26.59 5.06 -1.39
N LYS A 34 -25.78 5.25 -0.35
CA LYS A 34 -26.12 6.00 0.86
C LYS A 34 -25.55 7.40 0.71
N ILE A 35 -26.39 8.44 0.84
CA ILE A 35 -25.96 9.82 0.64
C ILE A 35 -26.16 10.59 1.94
N THR A 36 -25.08 11.18 2.41
CA THR A 36 -25.08 12.20 3.46
C THR A 36 -24.84 13.55 2.80
N TRP A 37 -25.62 14.55 3.19
CA TRP A 37 -25.49 15.91 2.67
C TRP A 37 -25.08 16.86 3.79
N GLU A 38 -24.11 17.71 3.48
CA GLU A 38 -23.65 18.81 4.32
C GLU A 38 -23.68 20.10 3.52
N LYS A 39 -24.09 21.19 4.16
CA LYS A 39 -24.26 22.49 3.51
C LYS A 39 -22.95 23.27 3.44
N THR A 40 -21.97 22.97 4.29
CA THR A 40 -20.76 23.76 4.48
C THR A 40 -19.51 22.90 4.43
N GLY A 41 -18.38 23.50 4.04
CA GLY A 41 -17.09 22.83 4.06
C GLY A 41 -16.64 22.41 5.47
N LYS A 42 -16.98 23.20 6.50
CA LYS A 42 -16.74 22.81 7.91
C LYS A 42 -17.49 21.54 8.29
N GLY A 43 -18.78 21.49 7.95
CA GLY A 43 -19.61 20.30 8.17
C GLY A 43 -19.05 19.06 7.50
N CYS A 44 -18.51 19.20 6.28
CA CYS A 44 -17.78 18.14 5.58
C CYS A 44 -16.61 17.61 6.40
N VAL A 45 -15.71 18.48 6.84
CA VAL A 45 -14.49 18.09 7.57
C VAL A 45 -14.84 17.42 8.90
N GLU A 46 -15.82 17.93 9.62
CA GLU A 46 -16.29 17.34 10.88
C GLU A 46 -16.94 15.96 10.65
N ARG A 47 -17.71 15.83 9.59
CA ARG A 47 -18.33 14.55 9.21
C ARG A 47 -17.26 13.50 8.87
N LEU A 48 -16.28 13.85 8.07
CA LEU A 48 -15.18 12.94 7.70
C LEU A 48 -14.32 12.50 8.90
N LYS A 49 -14.18 13.34 9.94
CA LYS A 49 -13.52 12.97 11.20
C LYS A 49 -14.32 11.98 12.02
N SER A 50 -15.65 12.07 11.97
CA SER A 50 -16.55 11.26 12.80
C SER A 50 -17.05 10.00 12.12
N ASP A 51 -17.04 9.94 10.78
CA ASP A 51 -17.61 8.84 9.99
C ASP A 51 -16.61 8.30 8.96
N SER A 52 -15.98 7.20 9.31
CA SER A 52 -15.02 6.51 8.45
C SER A 52 -15.67 5.62 7.36
N THR A 53 -17.01 5.57 7.31
CA THR A 53 -17.73 4.76 6.30
C THR A 53 -17.95 5.50 4.99
N ILE A 54 -17.48 6.73 4.86
CA ILE A 54 -17.62 7.54 3.65
C ILE A 54 -16.62 7.06 2.60
N ASP A 55 -17.15 6.61 1.45
CA ASP A 55 -16.36 6.06 0.34
C ASP A 55 -15.91 7.15 -0.65
N ALA A 56 -16.69 8.21 -0.84
CA ALA A 56 -16.38 9.31 -1.74
C ALA A 56 -16.99 10.64 -1.26
N VAL A 57 -16.35 11.74 -1.62
CA VAL A 57 -16.79 13.09 -1.33
C VAL A 57 -17.07 13.83 -2.64
N LEU A 58 -18.28 14.39 -2.77
CA LEU A 58 -18.66 15.30 -3.84
C LEU A 58 -18.68 16.71 -3.28
N VAL A 59 -17.90 17.60 -3.82
CA VAL A 59 -17.76 18.97 -3.31
C VAL A 59 -18.14 19.96 -4.38
N ASP A 60 -19.14 20.80 -4.08
CA ASP A 60 -19.35 22.01 -4.89
C ASP A 60 -18.13 22.92 -4.76
N TYR A 61 -17.66 23.41 -5.89
CA TYR A 61 -16.57 24.36 -5.90
C TYR A 61 -16.95 25.71 -5.27
N PHE A 62 -18.17 26.19 -5.56
CA PHE A 62 -18.67 27.49 -5.09
C PHE A 62 -19.51 27.36 -3.83
N LEU A 63 -18.87 27.24 -2.67
CA LEU A 63 -19.53 27.28 -1.37
C LEU A 63 -19.42 28.69 -0.78
N GLN A 64 -20.41 29.10 0.03
CA GLN A 64 -20.52 30.47 0.55
C GLN A 64 -19.37 30.87 1.50
N GLU A 65 -18.89 29.94 2.35
CA GLU A 65 -17.91 30.27 3.41
C GLU A 65 -16.45 29.98 3.00
N MET A 66 -16.24 29.00 2.13
CA MET A 66 -14.93 28.58 1.62
C MET A 66 -15.13 27.90 0.26
N ASN A 67 -14.12 27.96 -0.61
CA ASN A 67 -14.22 27.28 -1.89
C ASN A 67 -13.88 25.78 -1.80
N GLY A 68 -14.26 25.01 -2.81
CA GLY A 68 -14.00 23.58 -2.84
C GLY A 68 -12.53 23.20 -2.72
N LEU A 69 -11.58 24.02 -3.24
CA LEU A 69 -10.15 23.79 -3.09
C LEU A 69 -9.69 23.88 -1.65
N GLU A 70 -10.23 24.81 -0.88
CA GLU A 70 -9.94 24.94 0.56
C GLU A 70 -10.45 23.73 1.33
N VAL A 71 -11.64 23.22 0.98
CA VAL A 71 -12.19 21.97 1.54
C VAL A 71 -11.26 20.79 1.22
N ALA A 72 -10.89 20.63 -0.05
CA ALA A 72 -9.99 19.53 -0.48
C ALA A 72 -8.64 19.61 0.23
N LYS A 73 -8.05 20.80 0.35
CA LYS A 73 -6.80 21.04 1.07
C LYS A 73 -6.92 20.62 2.54
N GLN A 74 -7.98 21.05 3.24
CA GLN A 74 -8.19 20.66 4.64
C GLN A 74 -8.33 19.14 4.81
N ILE A 75 -9.02 18.44 3.90
CA ILE A 75 -9.14 16.98 3.91
C ILE A 75 -7.76 16.32 3.76
N ARG A 76 -6.91 16.82 2.84
CA ARG A 76 -5.55 16.29 2.61
C ARG A 76 -4.60 16.60 3.77
N ASP A 77 -4.67 17.80 4.35
CA ASP A 77 -3.87 18.19 5.53
C ASP A 77 -4.17 17.30 6.74
N LEU A 78 -5.39 16.85 6.88
CA LEU A 78 -5.83 15.87 7.89
C LEU A 78 -5.43 14.42 7.55
N LYS A 79 -4.79 14.17 6.40
CA LYS A 79 -4.40 12.83 5.92
C LYS A 79 -5.59 11.86 5.77
N ILE A 80 -6.76 12.39 5.49
CA ILE A 80 -7.95 11.58 5.21
C ILE A 80 -7.86 11.11 3.75
N ASP A 81 -7.70 9.80 3.56
CA ASP A 81 -7.56 9.17 2.24
C ASP A 81 -8.94 8.80 1.66
N VAL A 82 -9.73 9.82 1.31
CA VAL A 82 -11.02 9.68 0.64
C VAL A 82 -10.95 10.30 -0.75
N PRO A 83 -11.47 9.66 -1.81
CA PRO A 83 -11.55 10.27 -3.14
C PRO A 83 -12.50 11.47 -3.13
N ILE A 84 -12.06 12.55 -3.78
CA ILE A 84 -12.80 13.80 -3.90
C ILE A 84 -13.14 14.01 -5.38
N VAL A 85 -14.40 14.33 -5.66
CA VAL A 85 -14.88 14.75 -6.98
C VAL A 85 -15.44 16.16 -6.84
N PHE A 86 -14.97 17.07 -7.67
CA PHE A 86 -15.53 18.41 -7.72
C PHE A 86 -16.74 18.50 -8.65
N ILE A 87 -17.65 19.36 -8.25
CA ILE A 87 -18.79 19.75 -9.05
C ILE A 87 -18.76 21.28 -9.16
N ALA A 88 -18.89 21.83 -10.36
CA ALA A 88 -18.89 23.27 -10.57
C ALA A 88 -19.97 23.68 -11.57
N ALA A 89 -20.39 24.94 -11.54
CA ALA A 89 -21.36 25.46 -12.49
C ALA A 89 -20.81 25.52 -13.93
N ASP A 90 -19.57 25.93 -14.09
CA ASP A 90 -18.92 26.16 -15.39
C ASP A 90 -17.66 25.34 -15.58
N LYS A 91 -17.28 25.18 -16.87
CA LYS A 91 -15.99 24.60 -17.28
C LYS A 91 -14.87 25.62 -17.11
N ASP A 92 -14.21 25.63 -15.97
CA ASP A 92 -12.98 26.36 -15.77
C ASP A 92 -11.77 25.41 -15.80
N PHE A 93 -10.99 25.52 -16.89
CA PHE A 93 -9.80 24.67 -17.09
C PHE A 93 -8.72 24.93 -16.03
N HIS A 94 -8.53 26.19 -15.60
CA HIS A 94 -7.55 26.52 -14.57
C HIS A 94 -7.93 25.89 -13.24
N LEU A 95 -9.19 25.94 -12.90
CA LEU A 95 -9.74 25.33 -11.72
C LEU A 95 -9.56 23.80 -11.73
N ALA A 96 -9.86 23.15 -12.83
CA ALA A 96 -9.69 21.70 -12.96
C ALA A 96 -8.22 21.29 -12.76
N VAL A 97 -7.27 22.06 -13.30
CA VAL A 97 -5.82 21.81 -13.12
C VAL A 97 -5.40 22.00 -11.66
N GLU A 98 -5.88 23.04 -10.98
CA GLU A 98 -5.57 23.24 -9.56
C GLU A 98 -6.15 22.13 -8.68
N ALA A 99 -7.38 21.73 -8.95
CA ALA A 99 -8.04 20.62 -8.27
C ALA A 99 -7.22 19.32 -8.38
N MET A 100 -6.76 19.00 -9.59
CA MET A 100 -5.94 17.80 -9.82
C MET A 100 -4.59 17.83 -9.08
N LYS A 101 -3.94 19.00 -8.96
CA LYS A 101 -2.71 19.15 -8.16
C LYS A 101 -2.94 18.86 -6.67
N LEU A 102 -4.14 19.10 -6.16
CA LEU A 102 -4.53 18.78 -4.78
C LEU A 102 -5.00 17.32 -4.61
N GLY A 103 -4.92 16.50 -5.66
CA GLY A 103 -5.33 15.11 -5.60
C GLY A 103 -6.85 14.92 -5.63
N VAL A 104 -7.58 15.85 -6.26
CA VAL A 104 -8.99 15.64 -6.62
C VAL A 104 -9.04 14.63 -7.76
N GLU A 105 -9.90 13.64 -7.66
CA GLU A 105 -9.93 12.49 -8.57
C GLU A 105 -10.67 12.77 -9.88
N ASP A 106 -11.66 13.68 -9.85
CA ASP A 106 -12.45 14.04 -11.02
C ASP A 106 -13.14 15.39 -10.86
N PHE A 107 -13.62 15.95 -11.97
CA PHE A 107 -14.30 17.25 -12.04
C PHE A 107 -15.53 17.12 -12.94
N LEU A 108 -16.71 17.53 -12.44
CA LEU A 108 -17.96 17.50 -13.16
C LEU A 108 -18.57 18.88 -13.27
N VAL A 109 -19.22 19.17 -14.39
CA VAL A 109 -19.98 20.40 -14.61
C VAL A 109 -21.47 20.12 -14.30
N LYS A 110 -22.10 20.97 -13.48
CA LYS A 110 -23.51 20.77 -13.03
C LYS A 110 -24.48 20.58 -14.20
N ASP A 111 -24.35 21.36 -15.25
CA ASP A 111 -25.22 21.30 -16.44
C ASP A 111 -25.02 20.04 -17.29
N GLU A 112 -23.89 19.37 -17.18
CA GLU A 112 -23.59 18.12 -17.90
C GLU A 112 -23.98 16.87 -17.09
N ILE A 113 -24.41 17.03 -15.85
CA ILE A 113 -24.79 15.92 -14.97
C ILE A 113 -26.21 15.47 -15.30
N VAL A 114 -26.31 14.55 -16.23
CA VAL A 114 -27.54 13.78 -16.49
C VAL A 114 -27.61 12.56 -15.55
N GLU A 115 -28.78 11.94 -15.46
CA GLU A 115 -29.13 10.90 -14.47
C GLU A 115 -28.08 9.77 -14.29
N SER A 116 -27.37 9.41 -15.37
CA SER A 116 -26.36 8.34 -15.34
C SER A 116 -24.90 8.78 -15.20
N VAL A 117 -24.60 10.07 -15.38
CA VAL A 117 -23.20 10.57 -15.37
C VAL A 117 -22.63 10.54 -13.98
N LEU A 118 -23.31 11.15 -13.00
CA LEU A 118 -22.83 11.24 -11.62
C LEU A 118 -22.56 9.86 -10.98
N PRO A 119 -23.48 8.88 -11.01
CA PRO A 119 -23.22 7.56 -10.44
C PRO A 119 -22.05 6.85 -11.11
N ARG A 120 -21.95 6.91 -12.45
CA ARG A 120 -20.85 6.27 -13.21
C ARG A 120 -19.49 6.90 -12.88
N THR A 121 -19.44 8.22 -12.75
CA THR A 121 -18.20 8.91 -12.37
C THR A 121 -17.73 8.46 -10.99
N ILE A 122 -18.63 8.39 -10.00
CA ILE A 122 -18.30 7.91 -8.67
C ILE A 122 -17.75 6.48 -8.73
N LEU A 123 -18.42 5.58 -9.44
CA LEU A 123 -17.97 4.19 -9.59
C LEU A 123 -16.60 4.09 -10.25
N ASN A 124 -16.37 4.86 -11.32
CA ASN A 124 -15.08 4.91 -12.02
C ASN A 124 -13.96 5.43 -11.12
N VAL A 125 -14.23 6.47 -10.35
CA VAL A 125 -13.30 7.03 -9.38
C VAL A 125 -12.95 6.01 -8.31
N LEU A 126 -13.94 5.36 -7.70
CA LEU A 126 -13.74 4.35 -6.67
C LEU A 126 -12.93 3.16 -7.20
N ASN A 127 -13.27 2.65 -8.39
CA ASN A 127 -12.53 1.56 -9.03
C ASN A 127 -11.06 1.96 -9.31
N ARG A 128 -10.82 3.17 -9.84
CA ARG A 128 -9.48 3.70 -10.13
C ARG A 128 -8.65 3.83 -8.86
N VAL A 129 -9.20 4.38 -7.78
CA VAL A 129 -8.54 4.52 -6.48
C VAL A 129 -8.23 3.15 -5.87
N GLN A 130 -9.17 2.22 -5.94
CA GLN A 130 -8.99 0.86 -5.44
C GLN A 130 -7.87 0.12 -6.18
N LEU A 131 -7.80 0.29 -7.50
CA LEU A 131 -6.74 -0.30 -8.32
C LEU A 131 -5.36 0.32 -7.98
N LYS A 132 -5.27 1.65 -7.86
CA LYS A 132 -4.04 2.35 -7.42
C LYS A 132 -3.55 1.81 -6.07
N ARG A 133 -4.44 1.66 -5.08
CA ARG A 133 -4.10 1.11 -3.76
C ARG A 133 -3.60 -0.33 -3.83
N LYS A 134 -4.24 -1.18 -4.64
CA LYS A 134 -3.80 -2.56 -4.85
C LYS A 134 -2.40 -2.63 -5.47
N ILE A 135 -2.13 -1.83 -6.51
CA ILE A 135 -0.81 -1.77 -7.15
C ILE A 135 0.25 -1.34 -6.13
N ALA A 136 0.03 -0.24 -5.41
CA ALA A 136 0.97 0.25 -4.40
C ALA A 136 1.24 -0.79 -3.29
N GLN A 137 0.22 -1.56 -2.88
CA GLN A 137 0.39 -2.64 -1.90
C GLN A 137 1.23 -3.80 -2.44
N VAL A 138 1.02 -4.20 -3.69
CA VAL A 138 1.83 -5.26 -4.34
C VAL A 138 3.28 -4.83 -4.46
N GLU A 139 3.55 -3.60 -4.91
CA GLU A 139 4.89 -3.04 -5.02
C GLU A 139 5.59 -2.99 -3.66
N LYS A 140 4.89 -2.52 -2.63
CA LYS A 140 5.42 -2.49 -1.26
C LYS A 140 5.80 -3.90 -0.76
N ASN A 141 4.94 -4.88 -1.00
CA ASN A 141 5.19 -6.26 -0.59
C ASN A 141 6.38 -6.87 -1.36
N LYS A 142 6.52 -6.56 -2.66
CA LYS A 142 7.66 -6.98 -3.48
C LYS A 142 8.98 -6.44 -2.93
N ILE A 143 9.05 -5.12 -2.67
CA ILE A 143 10.25 -4.47 -2.10
C ILE A 143 10.60 -5.08 -0.74
N LEU A 144 9.60 -5.36 0.10
CA LEU A 144 9.83 -5.97 1.42
C LEU A 144 10.37 -7.39 1.29
N GLY A 145 9.86 -8.17 0.32
CA GLY A 145 10.35 -9.52 0.00
C GLY A 145 11.80 -9.51 -0.47
N GLU A 146 12.16 -8.60 -1.38
CA GLU A 146 13.52 -8.44 -1.88
C GLU A 146 14.50 -8.09 -0.77
N LYS A 147 14.18 -7.11 0.08
CA LYS A 147 14.99 -6.72 1.24
C LYS A 147 15.19 -7.87 2.24
N ARG A 148 14.14 -8.67 2.47
CA ARG A 148 14.23 -9.84 3.36
C ARG A 148 15.17 -10.90 2.78
N THR A 149 15.10 -11.15 1.48
CA THR A 149 15.98 -12.10 0.80
C THR A 149 17.44 -11.64 0.86
N GLU A 150 17.71 -10.36 0.64
CA GLU A 150 19.04 -9.75 0.74
C GLU A 150 19.63 -9.93 2.16
N ALA A 151 18.87 -9.58 3.18
CA ALA A 151 19.29 -9.73 4.58
C ALA A 151 19.60 -11.19 4.95
N ILE A 152 18.82 -12.15 4.43
CA ILE A 152 19.09 -13.58 4.65
C ILE A 152 20.40 -13.98 3.97
N LYS A 153 20.68 -13.49 2.75
CA LYS A 153 21.94 -13.76 2.04
C LYS A 153 23.14 -13.25 2.84
N GLU A 154 23.10 -12.02 3.32
CA GLU A 154 24.17 -11.43 4.14
C GLU A 154 24.40 -12.24 5.42
N LEU A 155 23.33 -12.65 6.10
CA LEU A 155 23.40 -13.50 7.30
C LEU A 155 24.06 -14.85 7.00
N VAL A 156 23.68 -15.52 5.90
CA VAL A 156 24.26 -16.80 5.53
C VAL A 156 25.77 -16.67 5.24
N VAL A 157 26.19 -15.63 4.51
CA VAL A 157 27.60 -15.38 4.23
C VAL A 157 28.37 -15.17 5.54
N THR A 158 27.84 -14.35 6.46
CA THR A 158 28.46 -14.10 7.76
C THR A 158 28.59 -15.37 8.58
N ILE A 159 27.52 -16.16 8.69
CA ILE A 159 27.52 -17.44 9.41
C ILE A 159 28.53 -18.41 8.79
N CYS A 160 28.60 -18.51 7.48
CA CYS A 160 29.59 -19.36 6.82
C CYS A 160 31.03 -18.96 7.18
N HIS A 161 31.34 -17.66 7.23
CA HIS A 161 32.65 -17.17 7.68
C HIS A 161 32.92 -17.48 9.15
N GLU A 162 31.97 -17.27 10.03
CA GLU A 162 32.10 -17.55 11.46
C GLU A 162 32.29 -19.05 11.76
N PHE A 163 31.68 -19.94 10.98
CA PHE A 163 31.90 -21.38 11.12
C PHE A 163 33.22 -21.87 10.51
N ASN A 164 33.65 -21.28 9.42
CA ASN A 164 34.92 -21.68 8.78
C ASN A 164 36.15 -21.39 9.66
N ASN A 165 36.13 -20.34 10.47
CA ASN A 165 37.24 -19.97 11.35
C ASN A 165 37.55 -21.05 12.41
N PRO A 166 36.58 -21.50 13.25
CA PRO A 166 36.85 -22.56 14.22
C PRO A 166 37.15 -23.89 13.55
N LEU A 167 36.55 -24.21 12.41
CA LEU A 167 36.83 -25.43 11.66
C LEU A 167 38.28 -25.46 11.16
N ALA A 168 38.79 -24.35 10.67
CA ALA A 168 40.18 -24.22 10.28
C ALA A 168 41.13 -24.42 11.50
N ALA A 169 40.81 -23.85 12.66
CA ALA A 169 41.60 -24.04 13.85
C ALA A 169 41.61 -25.51 14.33
N ILE A 170 40.45 -26.18 14.31
CA ILE A 170 40.31 -27.60 14.67
C ILE A 170 41.13 -28.45 13.69
N LYS A 171 41.06 -28.17 12.39
CA LYS A 171 41.80 -28.89 11.35
C LYS A 171 43.31 -28.78 11.53
N ILE A 172 43.82 -27.59 11.83
CA ILE A 172 45.23 -27.38 12.15
C ILE A 172 45.62 -28.20 13.38
N SER A 173 44.78 -28.20 14.43
CA SER A 173 45.04 -28.96 15.64
C SER A 173 45.07 -30.47 15.41
N THR A 174 44.16 -31.01 14.61
CA THR A 174 44.15 -32.42 14.22
C THR A 174 45.37 -32.80 13.39
N ASP A 175 45.79 -31.94 12.46
CA ASP A 175 47.02 -32.13 11.67
C ASP A 175 48.29 -32.17 12.53
N ILE A 176 48.37 -31.30 13.55
CA ILE A 176 49.51 -31.29 14.48
C ILE A 176 49.55 -32.57 15.31
N ILE A 177 48.40 -33.01 15.82
CA ILE A 177 48.30 -34.22 16.63
C ILE A 177 48.60 -35.46 15.80
N SER A 178 48.13 -35.56 14.56
CA SER A 178 48.34 -36.69 13.65
C SER A 178 49.82 -36.95 13.34
N ARG A 179 50.66 -35.93 13.50
CA ARG A 179 52.15 -36.03 13.25
C ARG A 179 52.91 -36.57 14.46
N GLN A 180 52.23 -36.75 15.60
CA GLN A 180 52.85 -37.33 16.81
C GLN A 180 52.80 -38.88 16.79
N LYS A 181 53.66 -39.54 17.58
CA LYS A 181 53.57 -41.01 17.78
C LYS A 181 52.30 -41.34 18.56
N LEU A 182 51.26 -41.74 17.86
CA LEU A 182 49.98 -42.12 18.43
C LEU A 182 49.82 -43.62 18.46
N ASN A 183 49.05 -44.16 19.43
CA ASN A 183 48.60 -45.54 19.37
C ASN A 183 47.51 -45.73 18.27
N ALA A 184 47.19 -46.97 17.92
CA ALA A 184 46.27 -47.28 16.84
C ALA A 184 44.84 -46.75 17.08
N SER A 185 44.39 -46.68 18.33
CA SER A 185 43.09 -46.17 18.72
C SER A 185 42.98 -44.67 18.55
N ASP A 186 44.00 -43.90 18.95
CA ASP A 186 44.03 -42.44 18.85
C ASP A 186 44.14 -42.03 17.39
N HIS A 187 44.89 -42.79 16.55
CA HIS A 187 44.97 -42.52 15.12
C HIS A 187 43.62 -42.69 14.42
N ALA A 188 42.84 -43.74 14.80
CA ALA A 188 41.49 -43.94 14.28
C ALA A 188 40.54 -42.79 14.65
N ALA A 189 40.61 -42.32 15.94
CA ALA A 189 39.77 -41.20 16.41
C ALA A 189 40.08 -39.87 15.66
N ILE A 190 41.34 -39.60 15.38
CA ILE A 190 41.75 -38.40 14.60
C ILE A 190 41.24 -38.47 13.16
N LEU A 191 41.30 -39.65 12.55
CA LEU A 191 40.82 -39.86 11.19
C LEU A 191 39.30 -39.65 11.10
N GLU A 192 38.55 -40.10 12.11
CA GLU A 192 37.11 -39.88 12.22
C GLU A 192 36.78 -38.40 12.40
N LEU A 193 37.55 -37.68 13.22
CA LEU A 193 37.40 -36.25 13.42
C LEU A 193 37.63 -35.46 12.13
N ASP A 194 38.70 -35.77 11.35
CA ASP A 194 38.96 -35.13 10.06
C ASP A 194 37.84 -35.38 9.05
N ASN A 195 37.28 -36.59 9.03
CA ASN A 195 36.10 -36.90 8.21
C ASN A 195 34.86 -36.11 8.60
N ASN A 196 34.63 -35.90 9.89
CA ASN A 196 33.52 -35.10 10.37
C ASN A 196 33.67 -33.59 10.02
N ILE A 197 34.89 -33.07 10.14
CA ILE A 197 35.20 -31.69 9.72
C ILE A 197 34.94 -31.51 8.23
N ARG A 198 35.43 -32.40 7.38
CA ARG A 198 35.17 -32.36 5.93
C ARG A 198 33.70 -32.45 5.57
N ARG A 199 32.91 -33.18 6.36
CA ARG A 199 31.46 -33.25 6.19
C ARG A 199 30.80 -31.93 6.53
N ILE A 200 31.20 -31.27 7.62
CA ILE A 200 30.68 -29.94 8.00
C ILE A 200 31.07 -28.89 6.94
N GLU A 201 32.32 -28.86 6.49
CA GLU A 201 32.77 -27.97 5.42
C GLU A 201 31.88 -28.07 4.17
N LYS A 202 31.56 -29.31 3.74
CA LYS A 202 30.66 -29.56 2.60
C LYS A 202 29.24 -29.00 2.83
N GLU A 203 28.69 -29.15 4.02
CA GLU A 203 27.35 -28.62 4.34
C GLU A 203 27.34 -27.09 4.39
N ILE A 204 28.38 -26.44 4.91
CA ILE A 204 28.55 -24.99 4.87
C ILE A 204 28.61 -24.47 3.43
N ILE A 205 29.35 -25.14 2.54
CA ILE A 205 29.41 -24.76 1.11
C ILE A 205 28.03 -24.86 0.48
N LYS A 206 27.28 -25.94 0.72
CA LYS A 206 25.89 -26.07 0.21
C LYS A 206 24.99 -24.96 0.69
N LEU A 207 25.06 -24.60 1.98
CA LEU A 207 24.25 -23.50 2.53
C LEU A 207 24.57 -22.18 1.83
N ARG A 208 25.82 -21.91 1.54
CA ARG A 208 26.26 -20.71 0.80
C ARG A 208 25.70 -20.70 -0.61
N ASP A 209 25.81 -21.85 -1.32
CA ASP A 209 25.46 -21.95 -2.74
C ASP A 209 23.92 -21.96 -2.99
N ILE A 210 23.11 -22.41 -2.02
CA ILE A 210 21.64 -22.34 -2.09
C ILE A 210 21.14 -20.88 -2.11
N ASN A 211 21.90 -19.94 -1.54
CA ASN A 211 21.49 -18.54 -1.42
C ASN A 211 22.11 -17.61 -2.48
N LEU A 212 22.88 -18.12 -3.43
CA LEU A 212 23.37 -17.39 -4.59
C LEU A 212 22.55 -17.82 -5.81
N PRO A 213 21.55 -17.02 -6.29
CA PRO A 213 21.02 -17.25 -7.63
C PRO A 213 22.09 -16.98 -8.66
N ALA A 214 22.12 -17.84 -9.67
CA ALA A 214 22.97 -17.68 -10.84
C ALA A 214 22.66 -16.39 -11.59
#